data_50f54397bac078b4139e55cbe0f02fe4
#
_entry.id   50f54397bac078b4139e55cbe0f02fe4
#
_cell.length_a   1.000
_cell.length_b   1.000
_cell.length_c   1.000
_cell.angle_alpha   90.00
_cell.angle_beta   90.00
_cell.angle_gamma   90.00
#
_symmetry.space_group_name_H-M   'P 1'
#
loop_
_entity.id
_entity.type
_entity.pdbx_description
1 polymer ?
#
loop_
_entity_poly.entity_id
_entity_poly.type
_entity_poly.pdbx_seq_one_letter_code
_entity_poly.pdbx_strand_id
1 'polypeptide(L)'
;TEMQAACGLAQMDKLDSFIQARKDNFKYLRDRLKSCEEFLILPEATENSDPSWFGFLITVKPEANIRRVDLLKYLDQYKIGTRLLFAGNLTRQPYMRGRNYRVSGELSNTDVVMNDSFWIGVYPGLTKEMLDFVIKKIEEFFGVNF
;
A
#
# COMPACT_ATOMS: atom_id res chain seq x y z
N THR A 1 -1.11 -27.04 -18.09
CA THR A 1 -1.95 -28.24 -18.29
C THR A 1 -3.41 -27.84 -18.44
N GLU A 2 -4.24 -28.72 -18.99
CA GLU A 2 -5.71 -28.49 -19.17
C GLU A 2 -6.38 -28.19 -17.83
N MET A 3 -5.99 -28.85 -16.75
CA MET A 3 -6.51 -28.59 -15.40
C MET A 3 -6.19 -27.16 -14.92
N GLN A 4 -4.99 -26.67 -15.17
CA GLN A 4 -4.61 -25.29 -14.84
C GLN A 4 -5.40 -24.29 -15.67
N ALA A 5 -5.60 -24.55 -16.96
CA ALA A 5 -6.40 -23.72 -17.83
C ALA A 5 -7.87 -23.69 -17.40
N ALA A 6 -8.46 -24.83 -17.03
CA ALA A 6 -9.81 -24.90 -16.50
C ALA A 6 -9.99 -24.10 -15.19
N CYS A 7 -9.02 -24.16 -14.28
CA CYS A 7 -9.01 -23.32 -13.08
C CYS A 7 -8.95 -21.82 -13.44
N GLY A 8 -8.11 -21.45 -14.40
CA GLY A 8 -8.02 -20.08 -14.89
C GLY A 8 -9.33 -19.58 -15.49
N LEU A 9 -9.96 -20.40 -16.33
CA LEU A 9 -11.24 -20.09 -16.95
C LEU A 9 -12.35 -19.86 -15.89
N ALA A 10 -12.41 -20.70 -14.87
CA ALA A 10 -13.38 -20.53 -13.78
C ALA A 10 -13.15 -19.25 -12.94
N GLN A 11 -11.94 -18.67 -12.95
CA GLN A 11 -11.69 -17.39 -12.32
C GLN A 11 -12.13 -16.19 -13.19
N MET A 12 -12.17 -16.36 -14.53
CA MET A 12 -12.65 -15.31 -15.44
C MET A 12 -14.10 -14.92 -15.16
N ASP A 13 -14.94 -15.87 -14.79
CA ASP A 13 -16.35 -15.61 -14.44
C ASP A 13 -16.52 -14.69 -13.21
N LYS A 14 -15.44 -14.55 -12.40
CA LYS A 14 -15.42 -13.74 -11.17
C LYS A 14 -14.66 -12.43 -11.35
N LEU A 15 -14.00 -12.23 -12.50
CA LEU A 15 -13.04 -11.16 -12.71
C LEU A 15 -13.64 -9.78 -12.46
N ASP A 16 -14.80 -9.50 -13.04
CA ASP A 16 -15.45 -8.18 -12.92
C ASP A 16 -15.83 -7.87 -11.47
N SER A 17 -16.31 -8.86 -10.72
CA SER A 17 -16.63 -8.71 -9.30
C SER A 17 -15.37 -8.46 -8.47
N PHE A 18 -14.25 -9.10 -8.80
CA PHE A 18 -12.97 -8.86 -8.12
C PHE A 18 -12.39 -7.48 -8.41
N ILE A 19 -12.51 -7.02 -9.65
CA ILE A 19 -12.10 -5.67 -10.05
C ILE A 19 -12.90 -4.63 -9.25
N GLN A 20 -14.22 -4.78 -9.22
CA GLN A 20 -15.10 -3.83 -8.53
C GLN A 20 -14.81 -3.82 -7.02
N ALA A 21 -14.72 -5.00 -6.39
CA ALA A 21 -14.41 -5.09 -4.96
C ALA A 21 -13.07 -4.41 -4.59
N ARG A 22 -12.03 -4.54 -5.43
CA ARG A 22 -10.75 -3.84 -5.21
C ARG A 22 -10.89 -2.32 -5.30
N LYS A 23 -11.65 -1.83 -6.26
CA LYS A 23 -11.93 -0.39 -6.43
C LYS A 23 -12.70 0.15 -5.22
N ASP A 24 -13.74 -0.58 -4.78
CA ASP A 24 -14.58 -0.18 -3.64
C ASP A 24 -13.76 -0.17 -2.33
N ASN A 25 -12.97 -1.20 -2.09
CA ASN A 25 -12.09 -1.28 -0.92
C ASN A 25 -11.06 -0.14 -0.90
N PHE A 26 -10.45 0.13 -2.07
CA PHE A 26 -9.49 1.24 -2.19
C PHE A 26 -10.16 2.59 -1.92
N LYS A 27 -11.29 2.85 -2.55
CA LYS A 27 -12.06 4.08 -2.36
C LYS A 27 -12.46 4.24 -0.89
N TYR A 28 -12.93 3.17 -0.26
CA TYR A 28 -13.33 3.18 1.14
C TYR A 28 -12.16 3.56 2.06
N LEU A 29 -11.01 2.91 1.90
CA LEU A 29 -9.80 3.25 2.65
C LEU A 29 -9.38 4.70 2.40
N ARG A 30 -9.37 5.15 1.14
CA ARG A 30 -8.97 6.51 0.76
C ARG A 30 -9.86 7.57 1.40
N ASP A 31 -11.18 7.35 1.37
CA ASP A 31 -12.15 8.30 1.92
C ASP A 31 -12.07 8.38 3.44
N ARG A 32 -11.88 7.24 4.11
CA ARG A 32 -11.84 7.17 5.57
C ARG A 32 -10.51 7.63 6.18
N LEU A 33 -9.38 7.34 5.53
CA LEU A 33 -8.06 7.75 6.02
C LEU A 33 -7.70 9.21 5.72
N LYS A 34 -8.60 9.99 5.12
CA LYS A 34 -8.42 11.44 4.94
C LYS A 34 -8.13 12.17 6.26
N SER A 35 -8.68 11.69 7.36
CA SER A 35 -8.39 12.19 8.71
C SER A 35 -6.90 12.15 9.09
N CYS A 36 -6.15 11.25 8.47
CA CYS A 36 -4.72 11.06 8.72
C CYS A 36 -3.81 11.78 7.70
N GLU A 37 -4.35 12.58 6.78
CA GLU A 37 -3.55 13.27 5.74
C GLU A 37 -2.56 14.31 6.29
N GLU A 38 -2.67 14.70 7.56
CA GLU A 38 -1.64 15.46 8.24
C GLU A 38 -0.32 14.67 8.32
N PHE A 39 -0.40 13.36 8.55
CA PHE A 39 0.74 12.47 8.76
C PHE A 39 1.09 11.62 7.56
N LEU A 40 0.12 11.37 6.67
CA LEU A 40 0.22 10.40 5.57
C LEU A 40 0.02 11.05 4.21
N ILE A 41 0.74 10.54 3.22
CA ILE A 41 0.42 10.72 1.80
C ILE A 41 -0.37 9.48 1.39
N LEU A 42 -1.62 9.70 0.96
CA LEU A 42 -2.51 8.65 0.49
C LEU A 42 -2.47 8.56 -1.04
N PRO A 43 -2.66 7.35 -1.61
CA PRO A 43 -2.56 7.15 -3.05
C PRO A 43 -3.78 7.69 -3.79
N GLU A 44 -3.56 8.14 -5.01
CA GLU A 44 -4.59 8.60 -5.93
C GLU A 44 -4.37 7.99 -7.32
N ALA A 45 -5.46 7.76 -8.04
CA ALA A 45 -5.38 7.38 -9.45
C ALA A 45 -4.87 8.58 -10.27
N THR A 46 -3.99 8.31 -11.24
CA THR A 46 -3.61 9.33 -12.21
C THR A 46 -4.79 9.70 -13.09
N GLU A 47 -4.78 10.91 -13.62
CA GLU A 47 -5.83 11.38 -14.51
C GLU A 47 -6.03 10.42 -15.69
N ASN A 48 -7.27 10.20 -16.08
CA ASN A 48 -7.66 9.28 -17.16
C ASN A 48 -7.27 7.81 -16.94
N SER A 49 -7.07 7.38 -15.69
CA SER A 49 -6.85 5.98 -15.35
C SER A 49 -8.01 5.40 -14.52
N ASP A 50 -8.23 4.09 -14.67
CA ASP A 50 -9.24 3.33 -13.91
C ASP A 50 -8.63 2.03 -13.37
N PRO A 51 -7.73 2.13 -12.37
CA PRO A 51 -6.97 0.99 -11.90
C PRO A 51 -7.78 0.02 -11.05
N SER A 52 -7.57 -1.28 -11.30
CA SER A 52 -7.90 -2.33 -10.33
C SER A 52 -6.71 -2.51 -9.38
N TRP A 53 -6.75 -1.83 -8.27
CA TRP A 53 -5.62 -1.70 -7.35
C TRP A 53 -5.08 -3.02 -6.82
N PHE A 54 -3.77 -3.18 -6.79
CA PHE A 54 -3.10 -4.32 -6.18
C PHE A 54 -3.03 -4.18 -4.65
N GLY A 55 -2.78 -2.99 -4.16
CA GLY A 55 -2.68 -2.65 -2.76
C GLY A 55 -2.93 -1.16 -2.52
N PHE A 56 -3.10 -0.76 -1.28
CA PHE A 56 -3.25 0.62 -0.86
C PHE A 56 -1.90 1.12 -0.34
N LEU A 57 -1.23 1.95 -1.14
CA LEU A 57 0.09 2.50 -0.81
C LEU A 57 -0.06 3.65 0.18
N ILE A 58 0.70 3.61 1.25
CA ILE A 58 0.75 4.65 2.27
C ILE A 58 2.20 5.10 2.41
N THR A 59 2.43 6.42 2.42
CA THR A 59 3.74 6.99 2.73
C THR A 59 3.62 7.87 3.97
N VAL A 60 4.42 7.60 4.98
CA VAL A 60 4.53 8.47 6.16
C VAL A 60 5.27 9.74 5.74
N LYS A 61 4.69 10.89 6.04
CA LYS A 61 5.31 12.18 5.69
C LYS A 61 6.59 12.40 6.51
N PRO A 62 7.67 12.87 5.92
CA PRO A 62 8.90 13.19 6.66
C PRO A 62 8.68 14.18 7.82
N GLU A 63 7.73 15.12 7.63
CA GLU A 63 7.39 16.15 8.60
C GLU A 63 6.59 15.63 9.81
N ALA A 64 6.04 14.43 9.72
CA ALA A 64 5.23 13.84 10.79
C ALA A 64 6.04 13.47 12.05
N ASN A 65 7.39 13.49 11.97
CA ASN A 65 8.29 13.04 13.05
C ASN A 65 7.99 11.62 13.56
N ILE A 66 7.44 10.78 12.70
CA ILE A 66 7.05 9.40 12.96
C ILE A 66 7.79 8.51 11.97
N ARG A 67 8.39 7.44 12.46
CA ARG A 67 9.05 6.49 11.56
C ARG A 67 8.06 5.45 11.07
N ARG A 68 8.07 5.16 9.77
CA ARG A 68 7.29 4.06 9.19
C ARG A 68 7.39 2.77 10.00
N VAL A 69 8.60 2.42 10.45
CA VAL A 69 8.84 1.16 11.18
C VAL A 69 8.04 1.05 12.48
N ASP A 70 7.76 2.18 13.15
CA ASP A 70 6.99 2.18 14.39
C ASP A 70 5.51 1.93 14.10
N LEU A 71 4.96 2.54 13.04
CA LEU A 71 3.62 2.24 12.54
C LEU A 71 3.49 0.76 12.11
N LEU A 72 4.46 0.23 11.37
CA LEU A 72 4.43 -1.18 10.95
C LEU A 72 4.44 -2.14 12.13
N LYS A 73 5.26 -1.89 13.15
CA LYS A 73 5.29 -2.70 14.38
C LYS A 73 3.95 -2.65 15.12
N TYR A 74 3.34 -1.47 15.18
CA TYR A 74 2.03 -1.31 15.79
C TYR A 74 0.96 -2.10 15.03
N LEU A 75 0.90 -1.98 13.70
CA LEU A 75 -0.05 -2.74 12.88
C LEU A 75 0.15 -4.26 13.00
N ASP A 76 1.40 -4.73 13.08
CA ASP A 76 1.73 -6.15 13.26
C ASP A 76 1.21 -6.71 14.60
N GLN A 77 1.23 -5.92 15.68
CA GLN A 77 0.65 -6.31 16.97
C GLN A 77 -0.85 -6.64 16.85
N TYR A 78 -1.54 -5.97 15.94
CA TYR A 78 -2.96 -6.21 15.63
C TYR A 78 -3.19 -7.17 14.47
N LYS A 79 -2.13 -7.87 14.00
CA LYS A 79 -2.20 -8.85 12.90
C LYS A 79 -2.66 -8.23 11.57
N ILE A 80 -2.39 -6.94 11.38
CA ILE A 80 -2.62 -6.25 10.10
C ILE A 80 -1.38 -6.43 9.24
N GLY A 81 -1.50 -7.21 8.17
CA GLY A 81 -0.41 -7.50 7.25
C GLY A 81 -0.02 -6.29 6.42
N THR A 82 1.27 -6.00 6.39
CA THR A 82 1.85 -4.92 5.59
C THR A 82 2.94 -5.44 4.66
N ARG A 83 3.24 -4.71 3.59
CA ARG A 83 4.36 -5.00 2.67
C ARG A 83 5.14 -3.74 2.36
N LEU A 84 6.45 -3.85 2.24
CA LEU A 84 7.28 -2.78 1.72
C LEU A 84 7.13 -2.67 0.20
N LEU A 85 7.34 -1.48 -0.35
CA LEU A 85 7.31 -1.28 -1.79
C LEU A 85 8.60 -1.84 -2.41
N PHE A 86 8.63 -3.17 -2.51
CA PHE A 86 9.73 -3.98 -3.06
C PHE A 86 11.10 -3.61 -2.45
N ALA A 87 12.12 -3.45 -3.30
CA ALA A 87 13.48 -3.11 -2.89
C ALA A 87 13.68 -1.60 -2.61
N GLY A 88 12.69 -0.75 -2.93
CA GLY A 88 12.85 0.69 -2.83
C GLY A 88 13.94 1.20 -3.77
N ASN A 89 14.95 1.89 -3.24
CA ASN A 89 16.07 2.41 -4.03
C ASN A 89 17.10 1.31 -4.31
N LEU A 90 17.18 0.84 -5.54
CA LEU A 90 18.11 -0.21 -5.96
C LEU A 90 19.58 0.17 -5.73
N THR A 91 19.94 1.46 -5.87
CA THR A 91 21.31 1.91 -5.65
C THR A 91 21.77 1.79 -4.19
N ARG A 92 20.85 1.68 -3.26
CA ARG A 92 21.11 1.46 -1.82
C ARG A 92 21.24 -0.02 -1.46
N GLN A 93 20.89 -0.92 -2.36
CA GLN A 93 20.91 -2.35 -2.09
C GLN A 93 22.36 -2.89 -2.02
N PRO A 94 22.68 -3.82 -1.10
CA PRO A 94 24.04 -4.32 -0.90
C PRO A 94 24.70 -4.88 -2.14
N TYR A 95 23.93 -5.54 -3.02
CA TYR A 95 24.45 -6.15 -4.24
C TYR A 95 24.91 -5.14 -5.31
N MET A 96 24.50 -3.86 -5.19
CA MET A 96 24.92 -2.79 -6.09
C MET A 96 26.31 -2.22 -5.75
N ARG A 97 26.85 -2.57 -4.57
CA ARG A 97 28.19 -2.09 -4.17
C ARG A 97 29.25 -2.58 -5.15
N GLY A 98 30.07 -1.65 -5.64
CA GLY A 98 31.14 -1.96 -6.61
C GLY A 98 30.66 -2.27 -8.04
N ARG A 99 29.39 -2.11 -8.34
CA ARG A 99 28.86 -2.24 -9.69
C ARG A 99 28.98 -0.92 -10.46
N ASN A 100 29.28 -1.03 -11.77
CA ASN A 100 29.24 0.12 -12.66
C ASN A 100 27.78 0.40 -13.07
N TYR A 101 27.28 1.58 -12.74
CA TYR A 101 25.98 2.07 -13.19
C TYR A 101 25.98 3.60 -13.22
N ARG A 102 25.04 4.16 -13.95
CA ARG A 102 24.85 5.61 -14.02
C ARG A 102 23.54 5.96 -13.31
N VAL A 103 23.60 6.96 -12.44
CA VAL A 103 22.43 7.59 -11.84
C VAL A 103 22.08 8.84 -12.65
N SER A 104 20.82 9.02 -12.99
CA SER A 104 20.31 10.21 -13.65
C SER A 104 19.46 11.02 -12.67
N GLY A 105 19.92 12.22 -12.35
CA GLY A 105 19.28 13.10 -11.37
C GLY A 105 19.44 12.65 -9.94
N GLU A 106 18.69 13.30 -9.05
CA GLU A 106 18.61 12.95 -7.65
C GLU A 106 17.58 11.85 -7.41
N LEU A 107 17.84 10.97 -6.45
CA LEU A 107 16.95 9.85 -6.09
C LEU A 107 16.22 10.10 -4.78
N SER A 108 16.02 11.35 -4.39
CA SER A 108 15.38 11.75 -3.13
C SER A 108 13.98 11.15 -2.96
N ASN A 109 13.13 11.24 -3.98
CA ASN A 109 11.80 10.63 -3.94
C ASN A 109 11.87 9.09 -3.85
N THR A 110 12.86 8.48 -4.50
CA THR A 110 13.08 7.02 -4.41
C THR A 110 13.53 6.62 -3.01
N ASP A 111 14.33 7.45 -2.35
CA ASP A 111 14.72 7.25 -0.95
C ASP A 111 13.52 7.41 0.01
N VAL A 112 12.63 8.37 -0.21
CA VAL A 112 11.36 8.51 0.54
C VAL A 112 10.52 7.26 0.37
N VAL A 113 10.33 6.78 -0.85
CA VAL A 113 9.58 5.54 -1.11
C VAL A 113 10.22 4.36 -0.37
N MET A 114 11.53 4.23 -0.40
CA MET A 114 12.24 3.15 0.29
C MET A 114 12.08 3.20 1.81
N ASN A 115 12.16 4.38 2.40
CA ASN A 115 12.22 4.55 3.85
C ASN A 115 10.82 4.68 4.48
N ASP A 116 9.88 5.33 3.79
CA ASP A 116 8.66 5.83 4.40
C ASP A 116 7.38 5.24 3.81
N SER A 117 7.47 4.47 2.70
CA SER A 117 6.30 3.87 2.05
C SER A 117 6.11 2.39 2.41
N PHE A 118 4.85 1.99 2.49
CA PHE A 118 4.40 0.61 2.64
C PHE A 118 2.99 0.47 2.05
N TRP A 119 2.49 -0.73 1.91
CA TRP A 119 1.13 -0.95 1.45
C TRP A 119 0.39 -1.98 2.32
N ILE A 120 -0.93 -1.83 2.32
CA ILE A 120 -1.89 -2.77 2.89
C ILE A 120 -2.75 -3.37 1.79
N GLY A 121 -3.44 -4.46 2.11
CA GLY A 121 -4.27 -5.18 1.14
C GLY A 121 -5.56 -4.48 0.79
N VAL A 122 -6.02 -4.68 -0.45
CA VAL A 122 -7.36 -4.29 -0.95
C VAL A 122 -8.06 -5.47 -1.65
N TYR A 123 -7.67 -6.71 -1.34
CA TYR A 123 -8.16 -7.87 -2.06
C TYR A 123 -9.67 -8.08 -1.85
N PRO A 124 -10.37 -8.77 -2.79
CA PRO A 124 -11.84 -8.85 -2.81
C PRO A 124 -12.48 -9.49 -1.58
N GLY A 125 -11.73 -10.29 -0.82
CA GLY A 125 -12.25 -10.96 0.38
C GLY A 125 -12.23 -10.11 1.66
N LEU A 126 -11.80 -8.85 1.59
CA LEU A 126 -11.87 -7.94 2.74
C LEU A 126 -13.32 -7.51 2.97
N THR A 127 -13.80 -7.72 4.21
CA THR A 127 -15.11 -7.20 4.62
C THR A 127 -15.00 -5.76 5.10
N LYS A 128 -16.15 -5.09 5.18
CA LYS A 128 -16.20 -3.72 5.70
C LYS A 128 -15.66 -3.63 7.13
N GLU A 129 -15.99 -4.60 7.98
CA GLU A 129 -15.53 -4.69 9.36
C GLU A 129 -14.00 -4.82 9.45
N MET A 130 -13.39 -5.58 8.53
CA MET A 130 -11.93 -5.69 8.45
C MET A 130 -11.29 -4.36 8.04
N LEU A 131 -11.88 -3.66 7.07
CA LEU A 131 -11.41 -2.34 6.64
C LEU A 131 -11.57 -1.31 7.75
N ASP A 132 -12.71 -1.28 8.44
CA ASP A 132 -12.97 -0.40 9.59
C ASP A 132 -11.96 -0.67 10.72
N PHE A 133 -11.62 -1.92 10.98
CA PHE A 133 -10.61 -2.28 11.97
C PHE A 133 -9.23 -1.73 11.60
N VAL A 134 -8.82 -1.88 10.33
CA VAL A 134 -7.54 -1.34 9.84
C VAL A 134 -7.50 0.18 9.96
N ILE A 135 -8.56 0.86 9.52
CA ILE A 135 -8.68 2.31 9.61
C ILE A 135 -8.56 2.76 11.06
N LYS A 136 -9.37 2.18 11.94
CA LYS A 136 -9.37 2.49 13.38
C LYS A 136 -7.97 2.35 13.98
N LYS A 137 -7.20 1.29 13.63
CA LYS A 137 -5.85 1.10 14.15
C LYS A 137 -4.85 2.13 13.63
N ILE A 138 -4.98 2.56 12.38
CA ILE A 138 -4.15 3.64 11.85
C ILE A 138 -4.48 4.96 12.56
N GLU A 139 -5.75 5.29 12.72
CA GLU A 139 -6.20 6.50 13.39
C GLU A 139 -5.78 6.54 14.88
N GLU A 140 -5.94 5.42 15.60
CA GLU A 140 -5.49 5.28 16.99
C GLU A 140 -3.98 5.53 17.12
N PHE A 141 -3.18 5.05 16.16
CA PHE A 141 -1.73 5.25 16.17
C PHE A 141 -1.35 6.73 16.07
N PHE A 142 -2.06 7.50 15.26
CA PHE A 142 -1.82 8.93 15.09
C PHE A 142 -2.56 9.82 16.10
N GLY A 143 -3.36 9.23 17.00
CA GLY A 143 -4.17 9.99 17.96
C GLY A 143 -5.27 10.82 17.31
N VAL A 144 -5.69 10.46 16.10
CA VAL A 144 -6.83 11.06 15.41
C VAL A 144 -8.10 10.47 16.01
N ASN A 145 -8.80 11.27 16.82
CA ASN A 145 -10.06 10.86 17.45
C ASN A 145 -11.25 11.15 16.51
N PHE A 146 -12.20 10.24 16.48
CA PHE A 146 -13.55 10.47 15.96
C PHE A 146 -14.40 11.22 16.96
#